data_6b194805dfc35a23915552754d4c04a9
#
_entry.id   6b194805dfc35a23915552754d4c04a9
#
_cell.length_a   1.000
_cell.length_b   1.000
_cell.length_c   1.000
_cell.angle_alpha   90.00
_cell.angle_beta   90.00
_cell.angle_gamma   90.00
#
_symmetry.space_group_name_H-M   'P 1'
#
loop_
_entity.id
_entity.type
_entity.pdbx_description
1 polymer ?
#
loop_
_entity_poly.entity_id
_entity_poly.type
_entity_poly.pdbx_seq_one_letter_code
_entity_poly.pdbx_strand_id
1 'polypeptide(L)'
;MTIDQLMQAAPVIPVLVLDGQIDPAALAETLVAAGLPVIEVTMRTASALDAIRAMAGVEGAIVGAGTVLNSAMLDQALEAGAEFIVSPGLTEPLARAAIASGVAFLPGIATSSDLMRGLDLGLDRFKFFHAHSLGGPPALAALAGPFGAVRFCPTGGIDEASAPTWLALPAVTCVGGSWIAKPGEADLSIIGERARRASVRPR
;
A
#
# COMPACT_ATOMS: atom_id res chain seq x y z
N MET A 1 5.14 12.86 -6.61
CA MET A 1 4.44 12.86 -5.29
C MET A 1 5.36 12.21 -4.26
N THR A 2 5.38 12.69 -3.00
CA THR A 2 6.15 12.04 -1.93
C THR A 2 5.37 10.89 -1.32
N ILE A 3 6.07 9.93 -0.68
CA ILE A 3 5.39 8.83 0.02
C ILE A 3 4.46 9.34 1.15
N ASP A 4 4.83 10.42 1.81
CA ASP A 4 3.99 11.03 2.86
C ASP A 4 2.67 11.58 2.30
N GLN A 5 2.72 12.33 1.19
CA GLN A 5 1.53 12.82 0.50
C GLN A 5 0.61 11.68 0.05
N LEU A 6 1.21 10.58 -0.41
CA LEU A 6 0.54 9.38 -0.86
C LEU A 6 -0.22 8.70 0.29
N MET A 7 0.44 8.51 1.44
CA MET A 7 -0.18 7.94 2.62
C MET A 7 -1.28 8.82 3.24
N GLN A 8 -1.24 10.14 3.01
CA GLN A 8 -2.25 11.09 3.51
C GLN A 8 -3.46 11.22 2.59
N ALA A 9 -3.38 10.76 1.34
CA ALA A 9 -4.44 10.94 0.34
C ALA A 9 -5.75 10.23 0.70
N ALA A 10 -5.66 9.09 1.39
CA ALA A 10 -6.84 8.34 1.86
C ALA A 10 -6.51 7.53 3.13
N PRO A 11 -7.50 7.20 3.97
CA PRO A 11 -7.28 6.38 5.16
C PRO A 11 -6.96 4.92 4.82
N VAL A 12 -7.36 4.45 3.65
CA VAL A 12 -7.15 3.07 3.19
C VAL A 12 -6.51 3.09 1.81
N ILE A 13 -5.45 2.32 1.63
CA ILE A 13 -4.87 1.99 0.33
C ILE A 13 -5.39 0.61 -0.06
N PRO A 14 -6.26 0.48 -1.10
CA PRO A 14 -6.64 -0.82 -1.64
C PRO A 14 -5.41 -1.61 -2.08
N VAL A 15 -5.29 -2.86 -1.58
CA VAL A 15 -4.23 -3.80 -1.94
C VAL A 15 -4.85 -4.90 -2.78
N LEU A 16 -4.55 -4.88 -4.07
CA LEU A 16 -5.22 -5.69 -5.08
C LEU A 16 -4.37 -6.90 -5.50
N VAL A 17 -5.03 -8.05 -5.62
CA VAL A 17 -4.50 -9.25 -6.26
C VAL A 17 -5.40 -9.53 -7.47
N LEU A 18 -4.95 -9.15 -8.65
CA LEU A 18 -5.76 -9.23 -9.88
C LEU A 18 -5.38 -10.46 -10.69
N ASP A 19 -6.38 -11.28 -11.00
CA ASP A 19 -6.24 -12.55 -11.73
C ASP A 19 -6.76 -12.49 -13.17
N GLY A 20 -7.13 -11.27 -13.64
CA GLY A 20 -7.63 -11.05 -14.99
C GLY A 20 -9.14 -11.20 -15.14
N GLN A 21 -9.91 -11.43 -14.07
CA GLN A 21 -11.37 -11.55 -14.12
C GLN A 21 -12.11 -10.22 -14.13
N ILE A 22 -11.46 -9.13 -13.70
CA ILE A 22 -12.03 -7.78 -13.65
C ILE A 22 -11.26 -6.87 -14.60
N ASP A 23 -11.96 -5.94 -15.26
CA ASP A 23 -11.33 -4.88 -16.02
C ASP A 23 -10.58 -3.93 -15.06
N PRO A 24 -9.23 -3.84 -15.17
CA PRO A 24 -8.45 -3.01 -14.24
C PRO A 24 -8.78 -1.52 -14.36
N ALA A 25 -9.04 -0.99 -15.56
CA ALA A 25 -9.36 0.43 -15.75
C ALA A 25 -10.69 0.78 -15.08
N ALA A 26 -11.74 -0.01 -15.31
CA ALA A 26 -13.04 0.19 -14.67
C ALA A 26 -12.98 0.04 -13.14
N LEU A 27 -12.11 -0.83 -12.62
CA LEU A 27 -11.86 -0.95 -11.19
C LEU A 27 -11.19 0.32 -10.64
N ALA A 28 -10.17 0.86 -11.32
CA ALA A 28 -9.50 2.09 -10.91
C ALA A 28 -10.47 3.29 -10.90
N GLU A 29 -11.28 3.46 -11.96
CA GLU A 29 -12.34 4.49 -12.03
C GLU A 29 -13.30 4.37 -10.83
N THR A 30 -13.72 3.15 -10.50
CA THR A 30 -14.63 2.87 -9.38
C THR A 30 -13.99 3.28 -8.03
N LEU A 31 -12.71 2.96 -7.83
CA LEU A 31 -11.98 3.28 -6.61
C LEU A 31 -11.75 4.80 -6.46
N VAL A 32 -11.34 5.47 -7.55
CA VAL A 32 -11.17 6.93 -7.59
C VAL A 32 -12.49 7.65 -7.29
N ALA A 33 -13.57 7.26 -7.97
CA ALA A 33 -14.91 7.83 -7.74
C ALA A 33 -15.43 7.59 -6.31
N ALA A 34 -14.95 6.54 -5.65
CA ALA A 34 -15.27 6.24 -4.26
C ALA A 34 -14.38 6.97 -3.23
N GLY A 35 -13.37 7.75 -3.68
CA GLY A 35 -12.47 8.51 -2.79
C GLY A 35 -11.22 7.74 -2.35
N LEU A 36 -10.85 6.65 -3.02
CA LEU A 36 -9.62 5.89 -2.80
C LEU A 36 -8.71 5.94 -4.04
N PRO A 37 -8.05 7.09 -4.31
CA PRO A 37 -7.27 7.27 -5.53
C PRO A 37 -5.94 6.53 -5.54
N VAL A 38 -5.38 6.17 -4.37
CA VAL A 38 -4.10 5.47 -4.23
C VAL A 38 -4.35 3.98 -4.21
N ILE A 39 -3.78 3.24 -5.18
CA ILE A 39 -4.10 1.84 -5.46
C ILE A 39 -2.81 1.01 -5.52
N GLU A 40 -2.65 0.02 -4.65
CA GLU A 40 -1.53 -0.95 -4.68
C GLU A 40 -1.94 -2.19 -5.48
N VAL A 41 -1.32 -2.44 -6.64
CA VAL A 41 -1.47 -3.70 -7.40
C VAL A 41 -0.29 -4.61 -7.06
N THR A 42 -0.56 -5.78 -6.48
CA THR A 42 0.51 -6.70 -6.09
C THR A 42 1.05 -7.50 -7.27
N MET A 43 2.37 -7.55 -7.43
CA MET A 43 3.05 -8.33 -8.48
C MET A 43 3.10 -9.83 -8.14
N ARG A 44 1.92 -10.42 -7.84
CA ARG A 44 1.75 -11.84 -7.49
C ARG A 44 1.15 -12.68 -8.60
N THR A 45 0.63 -12.05 -9.65
CA THR A 45 -0.04 -12.70 -10.78
C THR A 45 0.64 -12.30 -12.09
N ALA A 46 0.46 -13.10 -13.11
CA ALA A 46 1.01 -12.81 -14.44
C ALA A 46 0.38 -11.55 -15.07
N SER A 47 -0.85 -11.22 -14.71
CA SER A 47 -1.59 -10.05 -15.22
C SER A 47 -1.26 -8.73 -14.49
N ALA A 48 -0.43 -8.75 -13.45
CA ALA A 48 -0.22 -7.59 -12.59
C ALA A 48 0.36 -6.37 -13.34
N LEU A 49 1.37 -6.57 -14.18
CA LEU A 49 2.00 -5.48 -14.94
C LEU A 49 1.03 -4.87 -15.97
N ASP A 50 0.22 -5.69 -16.62
CA ASP A 50 -0.80 -5.20 -17.56
C ASP A 50 -1.91 -4.45 -16.84
N ALA A 51 -2.29 -4.91 -15.66
CA ALA A 51 -3.24 -4.21 -14.80
C ALA A 51 -2.69 -2.83 -14.35
N ILE A 52 -1.41 -2.75 -13.95
CA ILE A 52 -0.77 -1.47 -13.60
C ILE A 52 -0.82 -0.51 -14.79
N ARG A 53 -0.47 -0.96 -16.01
CA ARG A 53 -0.52 -0.12 -17.23
C ARG A 53 -1.92 0.40 -17.51
N ALA A 54 -2.92 -0.45 -17.41
CA ALA A 54 -4.31 -0.08 -17.66
C ALA A 54 -4.82 0.94 -16.62
N MET A 55 -4.54 0.71 -15.33
CA MET A 55 -4.94 1.59 -14.25
C MET A 55 -4.22 2.93 -14.26
N ALA A 56 -2.92 2.97 -14.63
CA ALA A 56 -2.12 4.19 -14.72
C ALA A 56 -2.64 5.17 -15.78
N GLY A 57 -3.44 4.71 -16.74
CA GLY A 57 -4.13 5.55 -17.73
C GLY A 57 -5.41 6.21 -17.22
N VAL A 58 -5.87 5.89 -16.03
CA VAL A 58 -7.14 6.40 -15.46
C VAL A 58 -6.89 7.73 -14.75
N GLU A 59 -7.65 8.76 -15.13
CA GLU A 59 -7.54 10.10 -14.53
C GLU A 59 -7.82 10.06 -13.01
N GLY A 60 -6.92 10.63 -12.25
CA GLY A 60 -7.01 10.70 -10.79
C GLY A 60 -6.56 9.43 -10.05
N ALA A 61 -6.24 8.33 -10.74
CA ALA A 61 -5.66 7.16 -10.11
C ALA A 61 -4.15 7.36 -9.88
N ILE A 62 -3.68 6.97 -8.71
CA ILE A 62 -2.26 6.93 -8.33
C ILE A 62 -1.93 5.46 -8.10
N VAL A 63 -1.30 4.84 -9.08
CA VAL A 63 -1.13 3.38 -9.10
C VAL A 63 0.28 3.01 -8.69
N GLY A 64 0.40 2.08 -7.75
CA GLY A 64 1.67 1.54 -7.32
C GLY A 64 1.76 0.03 -7.45
N ALA A 65 2.99 -0.45 -7.50
CA ALA A 65 3.30 -1.87 -7.51
C ALA A 65 3.63 -2.36 -6.10
N GLY A 66 2.89 -3.35 -5.62
CA GLY A 66 3.15 -4.07 -4.37
C GLY A 66 3.85 -5.41 -4.61
N THR A 67 4.41 -5.96 -3.54
CA THR A 67 5.19 -7.22 -3.58
C THR A 67 6.41 -7.13 -4.50
N VAL A 68 7.02 -5.97 -4.60
CA VAL A 68 8.29 -5.78 -5.30
C VAL A 68 9.41 -6.34 -4.41
N LEU A 69 10.17 -7.32 -4.92
CA LEU A 69 11.14 -8.09 -4.13
C LEU A 69 12.59 -7.77 -4.45
N ASN A 70 12.87 -7.16 -5.60
CA ASN A 70 14.21 -6.86 -6.08
C ASN A 70 14.19 -5.72 -7.11
N SER A 71 15.39 -5.26 -7.53
CA SER A 71 15.53 -4.17 -8.49
C SER A 71 14.97 -4.49 -9.88
N ALA A 72 15.05 -5.72 -10.34
CA ALA A 72 14.47 -6.09 -11.64
C ALA A 72 12.95 -5.96 -11.65
N MET A 73 12.28 -6.33 -10.55
CA MET A 73 10.83 -6.10 -10.39
C MET A 73 10.50 -4.61 -10.24
N LEU A 74 11.38 -3.83 -9.60
CA LEU A 74 11.24 -2.38 -9.53
C LEU A 74 11.24 -1.77 -10.94
N ASP A 75 12.23 -2.13 -11.77
CA ASP A 75 12.34 -1.62 -13.14
C ASP A 75 11.08 -1.98 -13.96
N GLN A 76 10.62 -3.22 -13.89
CA GLN A 76 9.38 -3.66 -14.56
C GLN A 76 8.14 -2.87 -14.10
N ALA A 77 8.04 -2.60 -12.80
CA ALA A 77 6.93 -1.82 -12.25
C ALA A 77 6.95 -0.37 -12.75
N LEU A 78 8.12 0.26 -12.79
CA LEU A 78 8.30 1.62 -13.31
C LEU A 78 7.99 1.70 -14.81
N GLU A 79 8.46 0.73 -15.60
CA GLU A 79 8.13 0.62 -17.02
C GLU A 79 6.62 0.41 -17.27
N ALA A 80 5.92 -0.23 -16.34
CA ALA A 80 4.47 -0.37 -16.39
C ALA A 80 3.71 0.89 -15.97
N GLY A 81 4.39 1.94 -15.48
CA GLY A 81 3.78 3.20 -15.07
C GLY A 81 3.45 3.30 -13.58
N ALA A 82 4.04 2.44 -12.73
CA ALA A 82 3.84 2.57 -11.29
C ALA A 82 4.45 3.87 -10.74
N GLU A 83 3.66 4.63 -9.99
CA GLU A 83 4.05 5.90 -9.36
C GLU A 83 4.60 5.73 -7.94
N PHE A 84 4.38 4.59 -7.32
CA PHE A 84 4.96 4.22 -6.04
C PHE A 84 5.23 2.72 -5.96
N ILE A 85 6.14 2.36 -5.08
CA ILE A 85 6.60 0.98 -4.90
C ILE A 85 6.40 0.55 -3.45
N VAL A 86 5.89 -0.65 -3.28
CA VAL A 86 5.72 -1.28 -1.96
C VAL A 86 6.40 -2.64 -1.95
N SER A 87 7.22 -2.88 -0.93
CA SER A 87 7.85 -4.19 -0.71
C SER A 87 7.35 -4.86 0.57
N PRO A 88 7.35 -6.18 0.67
CA PRO A 88 6.94 -6.88 1.88
C PRO A 88 7.98 -6.79 3.01
N GLY A 89 9.21 -6.42 2.69
CA GLY A 89 10.32 -6.28 3.61
C GLY A 89 11.32 -5.23 3.14
N LEU A 90 12.28 -4.88 3.99
CA LEU A 90 13.34 -3.93 3.69
C LEU A 90 14.65 -4.68 3.40
N THR A 91 15.14 -4.59 2.18
CA THR A 91 16.49 -5.00 1.81
C THR A 91 17.26 -3.80 1.28
N GLU A 92 18.54 -3.71 1.63
CA GLU A 92 19.36 -2.56 1.23
C GLU A 92 19.49 -2.41 -0.30
N PRO A 93 19.68 -3.48 -1.10
CA PRO A 93 19.76 -3.35 -2.55
C PRO A 93 18.49 -2.76 -3.18
N LEU A 94 17.31 -3.24 -2.78
CA LEU A 94 16.03 -2.71 -3.29
C LEU A 94 15.79 -1.27 -2.83
N ALA A 95 16.06 -0.97 -1.56
CA ALA A 95 15.86 0.37 -1.03
C ALA A 95 16.75 1.39 -1.74
N ARG A 96 18.04 1.08 -1.94
CA ARG A 96 18.95 1.96 -2.69
C ARG A 96 18.52 2.16 -4.15
N ALA A 97 18.03 1.11 -4.81
CA ALA A 97 17.51 1.21 -6.17
C ALA A 97 16.26 2.11 -6.24
N ALA A 98 15.31 1.92 -5.32
CA ALA A 98 14.11 2.74 -5.25
C ALA A 98 14.42 4.22 -4.92
N ILE A 99 15.33 4.48 -3.98
CA ILE A 99 15.78 5.84 -3.67
C ILE A 99 16.46 6.49 -4.89
N ALA A 100 17.34 5.76 -5.58
CA ALA A 100 18.06 6.25 -6.76
C ALA A 100 17.11 6.56 -7.94
N SER A 101 16.01 5.81 -8.10
CA SER A 101 15.01 6.08 -9.12
C SER A 101 14.12 7.30 -8.82
N GLY A 102 14.13 7.79 -7.58
CA GLY A 102 13.27 8.90 -7.14
C GLY A 102 11.80 8.54 -6.96
N VAL A 103 11.42 7.27 -7.10
CA VAL A 103 10.04 6.82 -6.91
C VAL A 103 9.66 6.84 -5.43
N ALA A 104 8.41 7.12 -5.11
CA ALA A 104 7.90 6.99 -3.75
C ALA A 104 7.97 5.52 -3.31
N PHE A 105 8.65 5.25 -2.19
CA PHE A 105 8.91 3.88 -1.72
C PHE A 105 8.37 3.65 -0.30
N LEU A 106 7.59 2.58 -0.14
CA LEU A 106 7.02 2.13 1.13
C LEU A 106 7.52 0.72 1.46
N PRO A 107 8.70 0.58 2.10
CA PRO A 107 9.24 -0.73 2.46
C PRO A 107 8.50 -1.35 3.64
N GLY A 108 8.36 -2.68 3.60
CA GLY A 108 7.85 -3.47 4.70
C GLY A 108 8.87 -3.60 5.83
N ILE A 109 8.37 -3.57 7.07
CA ILE A 109 9.17 -3.83 8.28
C ILE A 109 8.36 -4.67 9.27
N ALA A 110 9.06 -5.36 10.16
CA ALA A 110 8.48 -6.14 11.25
C ALA A 110 9.19 -5.92 12.59
N THR A 111 10.41 -5.40 12.59
CA THR A 111 11.27 -5.27 13.76
C THR A 111 11.90 -3.89 13.90
N SER A 112 12.37 -3.57 15.11
CA SER A 112 13.17 -2.35 15.35
C SER A 112 14.43 -2.30 14.50
N SER A 113 15.07 -3.46 14.24
CA SER A 113 16.26 -3.51 13.39
C SER A 113 15.96 -3.13 11.94
N ASP A 114 14.77 -3.48 11.41
CA ASP A 114 14.35 -3.06 10.08
C ASP A 114 14.13 -1.55 10.04
N LEU A 115 13.48 -0.98 11.07
CA LEU A 115 13.29 0.46 11.20
C LEU A 115 14.63 1.21 11.21
N MET A 116 15.59 0.75 12.04
CA MET A 116 16.92 1.38 12.11
C MET A 116 17.64 1.35 10.76
N ARG A 117 17.61 0.21 10.06
CA ARG A 117 18.16 0.12 8.70
C ARG A 117 17.49 1.09 7.72
N GLY A 118 16.15 1.23 7.82
CA GLY A 118 15.43 2.18 7.00
C GLY A 118 15.81 3.64 7.30
N LEU A 119 15.95 3.99 8.58
CA LEU A 119 16.38 5.32 9.01
C LEU A 119 17.81 5.64 8.55
N ASP A 120 18.74 4.66 8.59
CA ASP A 120 20.10 4.82 8.05
C ASP A 120 20.11 5.12 6.54
N LEU A 121 19.06 4.70 5.82
CA LEU A 121 18.85 4.99 4.40
C LEU A 121 18.05 6.28 4.15
N GLY A 122 17.65 7.01 5.20
CA GLY A 122 16.85 8.23 5.10
C GLY A 122 15.35 7.99 4.91
N LEU A 123 14.87 6.77 5.13
CA LEU A 123 13.45 6.43 5.05
C LEU A 123 12.79 6.60 6.42
N ASP A 124 11.56 7.11 6.45
CA ASP A 124 10.79 7.36 7.67
C ASP A 124 9.31 7.00 7.56
N ARG A 125 8.91 6.38 6.43
CA ARG A 125 7.57 5.86 6.14
C ARG A 125 7.68 4.39 5.83
N PHE A 126 6.90 3.55 6.54
CA PHE A 126 7.04 2.10 6.48
C PHE A 126 5.69 1.40 6.44
N LYS A 127 5.65 0.29 5.71
CA LYS A 127 4.57 -0.70 5.78
C LYS A 127 4.86 -1.63 6.95
N PHE A 128 3.98 -1.67 7.97
CA PHE A 128 4.07 -2.68 9.02
C PHE A 128 3.38 -3.96 8.52
N PHE A 129 4.17 -5.00 8.27
CA PHE A 129 3.69 -6.20 7.56
C PHE A 129 4.30 -7.46 8.16
N HIS A 130 3.55 -8.45 8.55
CA HIS A 130 2.10 -8.73 8.44
C HIS A 130 1.35 -8.26 9.69
N ALA A 131 0.64 -7.17 9.63
CA ALA A 131 0.18 -6.41 10.79
C ALA A 131 -0.59 -7.22 11.84
N HIS A 132 -1.61 -7.98 11.43
CA HIS A 132 -2.39 -8.80 12.36
C HIS A 132 -1.56 -9.90 13.02
N SER A 133 -0.79 -10.64 12.21
CA SER A 133 0.01 -11.81 12.67
C SER A 133 1.18 -11.41 13.56
N LEU A 134 1.65 -10.16 13.50
CA LEU A 134 2.73 -9.62 14.33
C LEU A 134 2.23 -9.10 15.68
N GLY A 135 0.97 -9.33 16.04
CA GLY A 135 0.41 -8.97 17.35
C GLY A 135 -0.50 -7.74 17.34
N GLY A 136 -0.90 -7.28 16.16
CA GLY A 136 -1.94 -6.26 16.02
C GLY A 136 -1.54 -4.85 16.44
N PRO A 137 -2.52 -3.96 16.72
CA PRO A 137 -2.27 -2.58 17.12
C PRO A 137 -1.38 -2.42 18.36
N PRO A 138 -1.47 -3.27 19.41
CA PRO A 138 -0.57 -3.16 20.56
C PRO A 138 0.91 -3.38 20.19
N ALA A 139 1.20 -4.32 19.29
CA ALA A 139 2.57 -4.59 18.86
C ALA A 139 3.14 -3.41 18.07
N LEU A 140 2.34 -2.81 17.16
CA LEU A 140 2.76 -1.62 16.44
C LEU A 140 2.97 -0.42 17.37
N ALA A 141 2.09 -0.23 18.37
CA ALA A 141 2.24 0.86 19.33
C ALA A 141 3.54 0.72 20.14
N ALA A 142 3.88 -0.50 20.59
CA ALA A 142 5.13 -0.77 21.26
C ALA A 142 6.35 -0.56 20.38
N LEU A 143 6.28 -1.02 19.10
CA LEU A 143 7.35 -0.83 18.12
C LEU A 143 7.59 0.66 17.82
N ALA A 144 6.53 1.44 17.68
CA ALA A 144 6.59 2.87 17.34
C ALA A 144 7.14 3.74 18.48
N GLY A 145 7.07 3.28 19.73
CA GLY A 145 7.43 4.07 20.90
C GLY A 145 8.79 4.77 20.82
N PRO A 146 9.88 4.10 20.45
CA PRO A 146 11.20 4.72 20.31
C PRO A 146 11.37 5.60 19.04
N PHE A 147 10.43 5.55 18.10
CA PHE A 147 10.57 6.10 16.74
C PHE A 147 9.53 7.18 16.43
N GLY A 148 9.45 8.23 17.23
CA GLY A 148 8.37 9.23 17.21
C GLY A 148 8.15 9.97 15.88
N ALA A 149 9.18 10.10 15.02
CA ALA A 149 9.07 10.73 13.70
C ALA A 149 8.57 9.78 12.59
N VAL A 150 8.61 8.46 12.84
CA VAL A 150 8.22 7.45 11.86
C VAL A 150 6.69 7.36 11.73
N ARG A 151 6.21 7.11 10.52
CA ARG A 151 4.79 6.84 10.26
C ARG A 151 4.62 5.51 9.55
N PHE A 152 3.49 4.87 9.82
CA PHE A 152 3.22 3.51 9.38
C PHE A 152 1.95 3.41 8.54
N CYS A 153 2.00 2.47 7.59
CA CYS A 153 0.87 1.88 6.89
C CYS A 153 0.78 0.40 7.27
N PRO A 154 0.11 0.03 8.37
CA PRO A 154 -0.10 -1.37 8.68
C PRO A 154 -0.90 -2.08 7.59
N THR A 155 -0.48 -3.29 7.24
CA THR A 155 -1.07 -4.10 6.18
C THR A 155 -1.02 -5.58 6.54
N GLY A 156 -2.07 -6.32 6.20
CA GLY A 156 -2.16 -7.77 6.43
C GLY A 156 -3.07 -8.15 7.58
N GLY A 157 -4.20 -8.80 7.24
CA GLY A 157 -5.23 -9.22 8.18
C GLY A 157 -6.08 -8.07 8.74
N ILE A 158 -6.07 -6.91 8.08
CA ILE A 158 -6.92 -5.77 8.40
C ILE A 158 -8.18 -5.85 7.53
N ASP A 159 -9.32 -5.59 8.14
CA ASP A 159 -10.64 -5.54 7.51
C ASP A 159 -11.40 -4.26 7.88
N GLU A 160 -12.63 -4.13 7.39
CA GLU A 160 -13.49 -2.96 7.63
C GLU A 160 -13.74 -2.71 9.13
N ALA A 161 -13.90 -3.79 9.91
CA ALA A 161 -14.20 -3.69 11.35
C ALA A 161 -12.98 -3.27 12.18
N SER A 162 -11.79 -3.76 11.81
CA SER A 162 -10.54 -3.52 12.53
C SER A 162 -9.79 -2.26 12.10
N ALA A 163 -9.99 -1.77 10.87
CA ALA A 163 -9.31 -0.59 10.35
C ALA A 163 -9.40 0.65 11.26
N PRO A 164 -10.55 0.99 11.89
CA PRO A 164 -10.63 2.12 12.82
C PRO A 164 -9.67 2.03 14.00
N THR A 165 -9.45 0.84 14.56
CA THR A 165 -8.54 0.64 15.69
C THR A 165 -7.08 0.90 15.29
N TRP A 166 -6.69 0.56 14.05
CA TRP A 166 -5.36 0.87 13.52
C TRP A 166 -5.19 2.36 13.26
N LEU A 167 -6.20 2.99 12.64
CA LEU A 167 -6.18 4.41 12.30
C LEU A 167 -6.22 5.34 13.53
N ALA A 168 -6.64 4.83 14.68
CA ALA A 168 -6.61 5.55 15.95
C ALA A 168 -5.20 5.69 16.54
N LEU A 169 -4.22 4.90 16.08
CA LEU A 169 -2.83 5.00 16.54
C LEU A 169 -2.17 6.27 15.96
N PRO A 170 -1.56 7.14 16.79
CA PRO A 170 -0.94 8.39 16.31
C PRO A 170 0.19 8.19 15.26
N ALA A 171 0.85 7.03 15.29
CA ALA A 171 1.91 6.68 14.35
C ALA A 171 1.38 6.14 13.01
N VAL A 172 0.07 5.90 12.87
CA VAL A 172 -0.55 5.34 11.67
C VAL A 172 -1.15 6.45 10.81
N THR A 173 -0.72 6.55 9.56
CA THR A 173 -1.24 7.52 8.60
C THR A 173 -2.38 6.94 7.77
N CYS A 174 -2.25 5.70 7.31
CA CYS A 174 -3.25 4.96 6.55
C CYS A 174 -3.09 3.47 6.83
N VAL A 175 -3.98 2.64 6.30
CA VAL A 175 -3.88 1.17 6.35
C VAL A 175 -3.93 0.59 4.94
N GLY A 176 -3.23 -0.54 4.71
CA GLY A 176 -3.39 -1.31 3.48
C GLY A 176 -4.51 -2.35 3.64
N GLY A 177 -5.47 -2.34 2.71
CA GLY A 177 -6.68 -3.14 2.81
C GLY A 177 -7.00 -3.99 1.59
N SER A 178 -6.96 -5.32 1.73
CA SER A 178 -7.38 -6.24 0.67
C SER A 178 -8.88 -6.57 0.70
N TRP A 179 -9.62 -6.10 1.71
CA TRP A 179 -11.06 -6.34 1.82
C TRP A 179 -11.90 -5.51 0.85
N ILE A 180 -11.32 -4.45 0.27
CA ILE A 180 -12.00 -3.56 -0.67
C ILE A 180 -12.40 -4.32 -1.93
N ALA A 181 -11.44 -5.01 -2.56
CA ALA A 181 -11.68 -5.90 -3.67
C ALA A 181 -11.00 -7.25 -3.37
N LYS A 182 -11.81 -8.25 -3.06
CA LYS A 182 -11.32 -9.59 -2.72
C LYS A 182 -10.88 -10.32 -3.98
N PRO A 183 -9.90 -11.22 -3.90
CA PRO A 183 -9.54 -12.08 -5.04
C PRO A 183 -10.77 -12.79 -5.60
N GLY A 184 -10.92 -12.76 -6.94
CA GLY A 184 -12.07 -13.36 -7.65
C GLY A 184 -13.37 -12.56 -7.59
N GLU A 185 -13.39 -11.38 -6.95
CA GLU A 185 -14.55 -10.50 -6.96
C GLU A 185 -14.53 -9.60 -8.19
N ALA A 186 -15.60 -9.65 -9.00
CA ALA A 186 -15.74 -8.85 -10.21
C ALA A 186 -16.88 -7.81 -10.14
N ASP A 187 -17.63 -7.76 -9.04
CA ASP A 187 -18.76 -6.81 -8.88
C ASP A 187 -18.27 -5.44 -8.46
N LEU A 188 -18.14 -4.54 -9.44
CA LEU A 188 -17.70 -3.15 -9.22
C LEU A 188 -18.65 -2.37 -8.31
N SER A 189 -19.94 -2.69 -8.27
CA SER A 189 -20.89 -2.02 -7.39
C SER A 189 -20.58 -2.31 -5.91
N ILE A 190 -20.36 -3.57 -5.58
CA ILE A 190 -19.97 -4.01 -4.23
C ILE A 190 -18.63 -3.43 -3.82
N ILE A 191 -17.65 -3.46 -4.74
CA ILE A 191 -16.32 -2.87 -4.51
C ILE A 191 -16.44 -1.37 -4.25
N GLY A 192 -17.20 -0.64 -5.07
CA GLY A 192 -17.42 0.80 -4.92
C GLY A 192 -18.12 1.17 -3.61
N GLU A 193 -19.07 0.37 -3.13
CA GLU A 193 -19.71 0.57 -1.84
C GLU A 193 -18.73 0.39 -0.67
N ARG A 194 -17.91 -0.67 -0.68
CA ARG A 194 -16.85 -0.88 0.33
C ARG A 194 -15.83 0.25 0.30
N ALA A 195 -15.41 0.67 -0.89
CA ALA A 195 -14.44 1.75 -1.06
C ALA A 195 -14.98 3.07 -0.49
N ARG A 196 -16.24 3.45 -0.77
CA ARG A 196 -16.87 4.65 -0.20
C ARG A 196 -16.92 4.62 1.33
N ARG A 197 -17.25 3.47 1.94
CA ARG A 197 -17.19 3.35 3.40
C ARG A 197 -15.79 3.48 3.95
N ALA A 198 -14.81 2.91 3.25
CA ALA A 198 -13.40 2.93 3.65
C ALA A 198 -12.71 4.28 3.41
N SER A 199 -13.24 5.16 2.55
CA SER A 199 -12.66 6.47 2.26
C SER A 199 -12.90 7.51 3.37
N VAL A 200 -13.83 7.24 4.29
CA VAL A 200 -14.14 8.14 5.41
C VAL A 200 -13.22 7.84 6.59
N ARG A 201 -12.42 8.84 7.02
CA ARG A 201 -11.62 8.68 8.26
C ARG A 201 -12.53 8.53 9.46
N PRO A 202 -12.29 7.54 10.33
CA PRO A 202 -12.94 7.49 11.63
C PRO A 202 -12.65 8.77 12.43
N ARG A 203 -13.68 9.29 13.09
CA ARG A 203 -13.55 10.45 13.99
C ARG A 203 -12.96 10.05 15.33
#